data_4f6a7aa186c0d7147e1d521bad9933df
#
_entry.id   4f6a7aa186c0d7147e1d521bad9933df
#
_cell.length_a   1.000
_cell.length_b   1.000
_cell.length_c   1.000
_cell.angle_alpha   90.00
_cell.angle_beta   90.00
_cell.angle_gamma   90.00
#
_symmetry.space_group_name_H-M   'P 1'
#
loop_
_entity.id
_entity.type
_entity.pdbx_description
1 polymer ?
#
loop_
_entity_poly.entity_id
_entity_poly.type
_entity_poly.pdbx_seq_one_letter_code
_entity_poly.pdbx_strand_id
1 'polypeptide(L)'
;MIDLSPLARRLAGTPLAEWANTLQAQLDKKMEKGHGDLERWQSALDALPKIQPSEIDLLNGLKLDTDCDDETRAQMRTALMGLSPWRKGPFDLFGVHVDTEWRSDWKWSRVAPHLDLKGKRILDVGCGNGYYMWRMLGAGANSVIGVDPNWLFFCQFQAVQRYLSEPNAWHLPFPFEDLPPNLEGFDTVFSMGVFYHRRSPIEHLLALKDCLVKGGELVLETLVIEGDQQQVLVPEDRYAQMRNVWFLPSVPALELWLRRAGFTDVKCVDVSTTTVEEQRGTEWMKYQSLSDFLDPEDHSKTIEGLPAPMRAVIVARK
;
A
#
# COMPACT_ATOMS: atom_id res chain seq x y z
N MET A 1 5.81 1.41 23.36
CA MET A 1 6.88 0.76 22.55
C MET A 1 6.24 -0.33 21.73
N ILE A 2 6.49 -0.39 20.43
CA ILE A 2 5.92 -1.41 19.53
C ILE A 2 6.79 -2.65 19.67
N ASP A 3 6.17 -3.78 19.98
CA ASP A 3 6.83 -5.07 20.16
C ASP A 3 6.75 -5.89 18.86
N LEU A 4 7.88 -6.16 18.22
CA LEU A 4 8.00 -7.02 17.04
C LEU A 4 8.35 -8.47 17.37
N SER A 5 8.42 -8.85 18.66
CA SER A 5 8.67 -10.25 19.05
C SER A 5 7.63 -11.24 18.50
N PRO A 6 6.33 -10.90 18.35
CA PRO A 6 5.39 -11.79 17.68
C PRO A 6 5.77 -12.07 16.22
N LEU A 7 6.25 -11.04 15.50
CA LEU A 7 6.76 -11.21 14.14
C LEU A 7 8.00 -12.11 14.10
N ALA A 8 8.97 -11.87 14.98
CA ALA A 8 10.18 -12.68 15.05
C ALA A 8 9.85 -14.16 15.33
N ARG A 9 8.93 -14.43 16.28
CA ARG A 9 8.43 -15.80 16.55
C ARG A 9 7.73 -16.42 15.34
N ARG A 10 6.93 -15.63 14.62
CA ARG A 10 6.20 -16.08 13.41
C ARG A 10 7.12 -16.47 12.27
N LEU A 11 8.25 -15.76 12.13
CA LEU A 11 9.23 -15.98 11.07
C LEU A 11 10.35 -16.96 11.48
N ALA A 12 10.39 -17.41 12.73
CA ALA A 12 11.35 -18.41 13.19
C ALA A 12 11.27 -19.69 12.34
N GLY A 13 12.43 -20.21 11.91
CA GLY A 13 12.53 -21.39 11.05
C GLY A 13 12.19 -21.15 9.58
N THR A 14 11.96 -19.90 9.17
CA THR A 14 11.77 -19.51 7.76
C THR A 14 13.04 -18.81 7.22
N PRO A 15 13.20 -18.62 5.90
CA PRO A 15 14.30 -17.83 5.34
C PRO A 15 14.38 -16.39 5.89
N LEU A 16 13.29 -15.87 6.43
CA LEU A 16 13.19 -14.52 6.98
C LEU A 16 13.65 -14.39 8.45
N ALA A 17 14.04 -15.49 9.11
CA ALA A 17 14.33 -15.50 10.54
C ALA A 17 15.50 -14.56 10.92
N GLU A 18 16.57 -14.54 10.13
CA GLU A 18 17.72 -13.68 10.38
C GLU A 18 17.32 -12.21 10.28
N TRP A 19 16.61 -11.84 9.22
CA TRP A 19 16.10 -10.48 9.06
C TRP A 19 15.15 -10.09 10.21
N ALA A 20 14.22 -10.97 10.58
CA ALA A 20 13.26 -10.71 11.65
C ALA A 20 13.94 -10.37 12.99
N ASN A 21 15.07 -10.99 13.29
CA ASN A 21 15.83 -10.72 14.52
C ASN A 21 16.46 -9.32 14.55
N THR A 22 16.62 -8.66 13.40
CA THR A 22 17.18 -7.29 13.32
C THR A 22 16.13 -6.20 13.42
N LEU A 23 14.84 -6.53 13.20
CA LEU A 23 13.77 -5.54 13.01
C LEU A 23 13.49 -4.69 14.25
N GLN A 24 13.53 -5.28 15.46
CA GLN A 24 13.28 -4.51 16.67
C GLN A 24 14.33 -3.40 16.85
N ALA A 25 15.61 -3.73 16.70
CA ALA A 25 16.68 -2.75 16.83
C ALA A 25 16.61 -1.66 15.74
N GLN A 26 16.21 -2.03 14.51
CA GLN A 26 15.99 -1.06 13.43
C GLN A 26 14.83 -0.13 13.74
N LEU A 27 13.72 -0.65 14.27
CA LEU A 27 12.55 0.13 14.66
C LEU A 27 12.90 1.09 15.80
N ASP A 28 13.57 0.62 16.85
CA ASP A 28 13.97 1.43 17.99
C ASP A 28 14.85 2.61 17.54
N LYS A 29 15.86 2.34 16.70
CA LYS A 29 16.71 3.39 16.12
C LYS A 29 15.93 4.39 15.28
N LYS A 30 14.89 3.94 14.55
CA LYS A 30 14.05 4.83 13.76
C LYS A 30 13.11 5.65 14.65
N MET A 31 12.61 5.07 15.73
CA MET A 31 11.80 5.76 16.74
C MET A 31 12.59 6.85 17.45
N GLU A 32 13.86 6.62 17.79
CA GLU A 32 14.76 7.63 18.36
C GLU A 32 14.92 8.85 17.45
N LYS A 33 15.00 8.64 16.13
CA LYS A 33 15.07 9.72 15.15
C LYS A 33 13.75 10.51 15.05
N GLY A 34 12.62 9.84 15.29
CA GLY A 34 11.29 10.42 15.35
C GLY A 34 10.81 11.12 14.06
N HIS A 35 9.71 11.86 14.22
CA HIS A 35 9.14 12.76 13.21
C HIS A 35 8.48 13.93 13.95
N GLY A 36 8.53 15.14 13.39
CA GLY A 36 8.02 16.33 14.06
C GLY A 36 6.52 16.27 14.45
N ASP A 37 5.71 15.56 13.67
CA ASP A 37 4.28 15.37 13.96
C ASP A 37 3.96 14.10 14.77
N LEU A 38 4.95 13.30 15.16
CA LEU A 38 4.71 11.98 15.76
C LEU A 38 3.94 12.10 17.08
N GLU A 39 4.26 13.08 17.90
CA GLU A 39 3.56 13.36 19.17
C GLU A 39 2.06 13.67 18.94
N ARG A 40 1.76 14.47 17.92
CA ARG A 40 0.38 14.79 17.53
C ARG A 40 -0.39 13.54 17.08
N TRP A 41 0.22 12.69 16.26
CA TRP A 41 -0.41 11.44 15.82
C TRP A 41 -0.55 10.43 16.95
N GLN A 42 0.43 10.35 17.85
CA GLN A 42 0.33 9.51 19.04
C GLN A 42 -0.82 9.96 19.94
N SER A 43 -0.98 11.25 20.15
CA SER A 43 -2.11 11.82 20.92
C SER A 43 -3.46 11.44 20.28
N ALA A 44 -3.55 11.44 18.95
CA ALA A 44 -4.75 11.00 18.24
C ALA A 44 -5.01 9.49 18.42
N LEU A 45 -3.96 8.66 18.38
CA LEU A 45 -4.07 7.24 18.68
C LEU A 45 -4.53 6.99 20.12
N ASP A 46 -3.98 7.71 21.09
CA ASP A 46 -4.31 7.54 22.51
C ASP A 46 -5.75 8.00 22.83
N ALA A 47 -6.29 8.94 22.03
CA ALA A 47 -7.66 9.40 22.12
C ALA A 47 -8.69 8.42 21.51
N LEU A 48 -8.28 7.38 20.78
CA LEU A 48 -9.19 6.38 20.25
C LEU A 48 -9.92 5.62 21.38
N PRO A 49 -11.24 5.41 21.31
CA PRO A 49 -12.01 4.74 22.36
C PRO A 49 -11.54 3.31 22.59
N LYS A 50 -11.64 2.85 23.83
CA LYS A 50 -11.28 1.47 24.25
C LYS A 50 -12.50 0.56 24.13
N ILE A 51 -12.83 0.19 22.88
CA ILE A 51 -13.93 -0.71 22.54
C ILE A 51 -13.39 -1.92 21.80
N GLN A 52 -14.18 -2.99 21.70
CA GLN A 52 -13.82 -4.20 20.97
C GLN A 52 -14.85 -4.45 19.88
N PRO A 53 -14.45 -4.82 18.66
CA PRO A 53 -15.39 -5.16 17.62
C PRO A 53 -16.11 -6.48 17.93
N SER A 54 -17.41 -6.52 17.74
CA SER A 54 -18.23 -7.74 17.70
C SER A 54 -18.36 -8.31 16.28
N GLU A 55 -18.12 -7.46 15.28
CA GLU A 55 -18.11 -7.82 13.86
C GLU A 55 -16.81 -7.33 13.21
N ILE A 56 -16.16 -8.22 12.46
CA ILE A 56 -14.94 -7.93 11.69
C ILE A 56 -15.14 -8.48 10.27
N ASP A 57 -15.15 -7.59 9.27
CA ASP A 57 -15.10 -7.98 7.85
C ASP A 57 -13.89 -7.34 7.19
N LEU A 58 -12.94 -8.16 6.81
CA LEU A 58 -11.74 -7.79 6.05
C LEU A 58 -11.81 -8.33 4.61
N LEU A 59 -12.79 -9.19 4.30
CA LEU A 59 -12.94 -9.83 2.99
C LEU A 59 -13.71 -8.94 2.01
N ASN A 60 -14.87 -8.43 2.40
CA ASN A 60 -15.72 -7.63 1.50
C ASN A 60 -15.41 -6.14 1.59
N GLY A 61 -14.85 -5.69 2.70
CA GLY A 61 -14.44 -4.30 2.96
C GLY A 61 -13.34 -4.22 3.99
N LEU A 62 -13.24 -3.11 4.66
CA LEU A 62 -12.53 -2.98 5.92
C LEU A 62 -13.53 -2.43 6.93
N LYS A 63 -14.20 -3.35 7.61
CA LYS A 63 -15.26 -3.04 8.58
C LYS A 63 -14.92 -3.64 9.94
N LEU A 64 -14.91 -2.79 10.96
CA LEU A 64 -14.88 -3.17 12.37
C LEU A 64 -16.09 -2.52 13.03
N ASP A 65 -16.99 -3.31 13.61
CA ASP A 65 -18.22 -2.77 14.14
C ASP A 65 -18.59 -3.39 15.49
N THR A 66 -19.29 -2.62 16.30
CA THR A 66 -19.98 -3.03 17.52
C THR A 66 -21.06 -2.01 17.85
N ASP A 67 -22.03 -2.40 18.65
CA ASP A 67 -22.98 -1.44 19.20
C ASP A 67 -22.26 -0.47 20.15
N CYS A 68 -22.35 0.83 19.85
CA CYS A 68 -21.76 1.89 20.66
C CYS A 68 -22.62 3.16 20.58
N ASP A 69 -22.53 4.00 21.62
CA ASP A 69 -23.27 5.24 21.68
C ASP A 69 -22.70 6.35 20.77
N ASP A 70 -23.45 7.43 20.63
CA ASP A 70 -23.07 8.55 19.77
C ASP A 70 -21.83 9.30 20.29
N GLU A 71 -21.60 9.32 21.61
CA GLU A 71 -20.42 9.94 22.23
C GLU A 71 -19.15 9.17 21.83
N THR A 72 -19.19 7.84 21.92
CA THR A 72 -18.10 6.95 21.47
C THR A 72 -17.80 7.11 19.98
N ARG A 73 -18.85 7.20 19.13
CA ARG A 73 -18.69 7.46 17.68
C ARG A 73 -18.06 8.82 17.42
N ALA A 74 -18.51 9.87 18.12
CA ALA A 74 -17.93 11.21 17.98
C ALA A 74 -16.47 11.26 18.42
N GLN A 75 -16.12 10.57 19.51
CA GLN A 75 -14.74 10.43 19.97
C GLN A 75 -13.89 9.69 18.91
N MET A 76 -14.37 8.55 18.37
CA MET A 76 -13.72 7.79 17.30
C MET A 76 -13.44 8.70 16.09
N ARG A 77 -14.47 9.40 15.61
CA ARG A 77 -14.35 10.29 14.45
C ARG A 77 -13.31 11.39 14.68
N THR A 78 -13.32 12.02 15.85
CA THR A 78 -12.37 13.07 16.22
C THR A 78 -10.93 12.54 16.23
N ALA A 79 -10.71 11.40 16.85
CA ALA A 79 -9.40 10.76 16.92
C ALA A 79 -8.89 10.35 15.52
N LEU A 80 -9.73 9.71 14.70
CA LEU A 80 -9.38 9.34 13.31
C LEU A 80 -9.10 10.59 12.46
N MET A 81 -9.84 11.68 12.65
CA MET A 81 -9.59 12.94 11.93
C MET A 81 -8.24 13.56 12.31
N GLY A 82 -7.76 13.35 13.53
CA GLY A 82 -6.41 13.72 13.97
C GLY A 82 -5.28 13.03 13.20
N LEU A 83 -5.59 11.91 12.54
CA LEU A 83 -4.68 11.16 11.66
C LEU A 83 -4.87 11.49 10.17
N SER A 84 -5.59 12.56 9.80
CA SER A 84 -5.72 13.00 8.41
C SER A 84 -4.39 13.56 7.88
N PRO A 85 -4.13 13.44 6.54
CA PRO A 85 -5.03 12.99 5.47
C PRO A 85 -5.07 11.45 5.31
N TRP A 86 -6.27 10.92 5.00
CA TRP A 86 -6.47 9.51 4.70
C TRP A 86 -6.50 9.30 3.19
N ARG A 87 -5.50 8.58 2.65
CA ARG A 87 -5.35 8.39 1.22
C ARG A 87 -5.98 7.11 0.68
N LYS A 88 -5.69 5.96 1.28
CA LYS A 88 -6.20 4.64 0.87
C LYS A 88 -7.35 4.20 1.79
N GLY A 89 -8.40 3.58 1.23
CA GLY A 89 -9.59 3.08 1.94
C GLY A 89 -10.71 2.68 0.97
N PRO A 90 -11.99 2.76 1.36
CA PRO A 90 -12.52 3.31 2.62
C PRO A 90 -12.38 2.40 3.83
N PHE A 91 -12.59 2.95 5.03
CA PHE A 91 -12.70 2.21 6.29
C PHE A 91 -14.04 2.48 6.95
N ASP A 92 -14.65 1.44 7.51
CA ASP A 92 -15.84 1.54 8.35
C ASP A 92 -15.46 1.09 9.77
N LEU A 93 -15.29 2.05 10.67
CA LEU A 93 -14.78 1.81 12.01
C LEU A 93 -15.80 2.27 13.05
N PHE A 94 -16.55 1.31 13.62
CA PHE A 94 -17.54 1.52 14.68
C PHE A 94 -18.57 2.59 14.34
N GLY A 95 -19.13 2.49 13.12
CA GLY A 95 -20.12 3.44 12.58
C GLY A 95 -19.51 4.75 12.04
N VAL A 96 -18.20 4.91 12.06
CA VAL A 96 -17.51 6.02 11.40
C VAL A 96 -17.01 5.60 10.03
N HIS A 97 -17.58 6.17 8.97
CA HIS A 97 -17.10 5.97 7.60
C HIS A 97 -15.95 6.94 7.29
N VAL A 98 -14.75 6.39 7.06
CA VAL A 98 -13.57 7.15 6.62
C VAL A 98 -13.52 7.10 5.10
N ASP A 99 -14.17 8.09 4.46
CA ASP A 99 -14.21 8.25 3.00
C ASP A 99 -12.90 8.85 2.49
N THR A 100 -11.98 8.01 2.11
CA THR A 100 -10.60 8.36 1.77
C THR A 100 -10.47 8.95 0.36
N GLU A 101 -9.30 9.53 0.04
CA GLU A 101 -9.00 10.05 -1.31
C GLU A 101 -9.25 9.02 -2.41
N TRP A 102 -8.72 7.81 -2.20
CA TRP A 102 -8.82 6.72 -3.17
C TRP A 102 -9.90 5.71 -2.80
N ARG A 103 -10.68 5.31 -3.79
CA ARG A 103 -11.51 4.11 -3.76
C ARG A 103 -10.59 2.90 -3.96
N SER A 104 -9.82 2.58 -2.94
CA SER A 104 -8.87 1.46 -2.97
C SER A 104 -9.58 0.10 -3.05
N ASP A 105 -10.85 0.05 -2.65
CA ASP A 105 -11.75 -1.09 -2.83
C ASP A 105 -11.98 -1.40 -4.33
N TRP A 106 -12.05 -0.38 -5.20
CA TRP A 106 -12.18 -0.57 -6.64
C TRP A 106 -10.91 -1.20 -7.24
N LYS A 107 -9.73 -0.69 -6.84
CA LYS A 107 -8.47 -1.32 -7.26
C LYS A 107 -8.38 -2.76 -6.76
N TRP A 108 -8.74 -3.02 -5.50
CA TRP A 108 -8.72 -4.36 -4.95
C TRP A 108 -9.64 -5.32 -5.73
N SER A 109 -10.84 -4.87 -6.12
CA SER A 109 -11.76 -5.69 -6.91
C SER A 109 -11.26 -6.04 -8.31
N ARG A 110 -10.35 -5.21 -8.88
CA ARG A 110 -9.66 -5.52 -10.15
C ARG A 110 -8.49 -6.50 -9.97
N VAL A 111 -7.84 -6.48 -8.82
CA VAL A 111 -6.63 -7.28 -8.55
C VAL A 111 -6.98 -8.65 -7.96
N ALA A 112 -7.81 -8.69 -6.93
CA ALA A 112 -8.08 -9.89 -6.13
C ALA A 112 -8.58 -11.12 -6.93
N PRO A 113 -9.42 -10.99 -7.98
CA PRO A 113 -9.89 -12.16 -8.76
C PRO A 113 -8.78 -12.94 -9.48
N HIS A 114 -7.59 -12.36 -9.61
CA HIS A 114 -6.45 -12.97 -10.31
C HIS A 114 -5.46 -13.66 -9.37
N LEU A 115 -5.74 -13.67 -8.05
CA LEU A 115 -4.80 -14.10 -7.01
C LEU A 115 -5.40 -15.20 -6.13
N ASP A 116 -4.55 -16.14 -5.71
CA ASP A 116 -4.82 -17.03 -4.61
C ASP A 116 -3.87 -16.69 -3.45
N LEU A 117 -4.40 -16.00 -2.44
CA LEU A 117 -3.63 -15.55 -1.28
C LEU A 117 -3.75 -16.48 -0.07
N LYS A 118 -4.57 -17.53 -0.16
CA LYS A 118 -4.81 -18.43 0.96
C LYS A 118 -3.52 -19.10 1.44
N GLY A 119 -3.21 -18.93 2.72
CA GLY A 119 -2.03 -19.50 3.36
C GLY A 119 -0.69 -18.87 2.96
N LYS A 120 -0.69 -17.82 2.12
CA LYS A 120 0.52 -17.15 1.61
C LYS A 120 1.14 -16.22 2.64
N ARG A 121 2.46 -16.12 2.60
CA ARG A 121 3.26 -15.09 3.27
C ARG A 121 3.51 -13.97 2.26
N ILE A 122 3.07 -12.77 2.61
CA ILE A 122 3.00 -11.63 1.68
C ILE A 122 3.89 -10.50 2.14
N LEU A 123 4.60 -9.87 1.19
CA LEU A 123 5.24 -8.57 1.36
C LEU A 123 4.45 -7.53 0.56
N ASP A 124 4.07 -6.42 1.20
CA ASP A 124 3.45 -5.26 0.55
C ASP A 124 4.43 -4.06 0.56
N VAL A 125 5.03 -3.78 -0.59
CA VAL A 125 5.99 -2.69 -0.77
C VAL A 125 5.25 -1.39 -1.09
N GLY A 126 5.42 -0.36 -0.23
CA GLY A 126 4.64 0.87 -0.29
C GLY A 126 3.22 0.66 0.21
N CYS A 127 3.08 -0.08 1.31
CA CYS A 127 1.80 -0.51 1.86
C CYS A 127 0.88 0.67 2.26
N GLY A 128 1.43 1.88 2.41
CA GLY A 128 0.68 3.04 2.87
C GLY A 128 0.09 2.79 4.26
N ASN A 129 -1.17 3.12 4.46
CA ASN A 129 -1.86 2.90 5.73
C ASN A 129 -2.32 1.45 5.99
N GLY A 130 -1.86 0.49 5.16
CA GLY A 130 -2.16 -0.92 5.32
C GLY A 130 -3.52 -1.37 4.83
N TYR A 131 -4.30 -0.55 4.11
CA TYR A 131 -5.61 -0.94 3.60
C TYR A 131 -5.58 -2.30 2.87
N TYR A 132 -4.65 -2.48 1.92
CA TYR A 132 -4.53 -3.74 1.19
C TYR A 132 -4.02 -4.88 2.06
N MET A 133 -3.19 -4.62 3.07
CA MET A 133 -2.71 -5.65 4.01
C MET A 133 -3.88 -6.31 4.74
N TRP A 134 -4.88 -5.51 5.18
CA TRP A 134 -6.09 -6.02 5.81
C TRP A 134 -6.94 -6.83 4.84
N ARG A 135 -7.07 -6.37 3.58
CA ARG A 135 -7.78 -7.09 2.52
C ARG A 135 -7.11 -8.43 2.18
N MET A 136 -5.77 -8.48 2.17
CA MET A 136 -4.99 -9.71 1.98
C MET A 136 -5.23 -10.71 3.11
N LEU A 137 -5.28 -10.25 4.38
CA LEU A 137 -5.66 -11.11 5.50
C LEU A 137 -7.08 -11.62 5.36
N GLY A 138 -8.06 -10.77 4.99
CA GLY A 138 -9.44 -11.17 4.71
C GLY A 138 -9.53 -12.22 3.60
N ALA A 139 -8.65 -12.17 2.60
CA ALA A 139 -8.53 -13.17 1.54
C ALA A 139 -7.78 -14.45 1.97
N GLY A 140 -7.45 -14.59 3.26
CA GLY A 140 -6.88 -15.81 3.85
C GLY A 140 -5.35 -15.89 3.84
N ALA A 141 -4.65 -14.78 3.66
CA ALA A 141 -3.19 -14.75 3.79
C ALA A 141 -2.75 -15.24 5.18
N ASN A 142 -1.68 -16.03 5.23
CA ASN A 142 -1.11 -16.52 6.47
C ASN A 142 -0.45 -15.39 7.30
N SER A 143 0.22 -14.47 6.60
CA SER A 143 0.82 -13.28 7.21
C SER A 143 1.11 -12.24 6.14
N VAL A 144 1.03 -10.96 6.53
CA VAL A 144 1.34 -9.84 5.66
C VAL A 144 2.33 -8.91 6.35
N ILE A 145 3.45 -8.64 5.71
CA ILE A 145 4.43 -7.64 6.15
C ILE A 145 4.41 -6.51 5.16
N GLY A 146 4.11 -5.30 5.62
CA GLY A 146 4.13 -4.09 4.80
C GLY A 146 5.33 -3.23 5.14
N VAL A 147 5.94 -2.61 4.14
CA VAL A 147 7.00 -1.63 4.31
C VAL A 147 6.61 -0.30 3.67
N ASP A 148 6.64 0.78 4.46
CA ASP A 148 6.41 2.15 3.99
C ASP A 148 7.06 3.14 4.97
N PRO A 149 7.95 4.06 4.52
CA PRO A 149 8.70 4.94 5.43
C PRO A 149 7.85 6.03 6.10
N ASN A 150 6.58 6.19 5.72
CA ASN A 150 5.73 7.29 6.17
C ASN A 150 5.13 7.02 7.56
N TRP A 151 5.48 7.88 8.52
CA TRP A 151 5.02 7.76 9.91
C TRP A 151 3.51 7.96 10.10
N LEU A 152 2.87 8.83 9.30
CA LEU A 152 1.42 8.99 9.37
C LEU A 152 0.71 7.69 8.97
N PHE A 153 1.15 7.07 7.89
CA PHE A 153 0.58 5.79 7.43
C PHE A 153 0.78 4.68 8.45
N PHE A 154 1.94 4.65 9.11
CA PHE A 154 2.18 3.75 10.23
C PHE A 154 1.19 3.99 11.38
N CYS A 155 0.94 5.24 11.77
CA CYS A 155 -0.04 5.56 12.82
C CYS A 155 -1.47 5.20 12.39
N GLN A 156 -1.84 5.42 11.13
CA GLN A 156 -3.15 4.99 10.58
C GLN A 156 -3.32 3.47 10.62
N PHE A 157 -2.26 2.72 10.30
CA PHE A 157 -2.26 1.27 10.45
C PHE A 157 -2.47 0.85 11.92
N GLN A 158 -1.76 1.49 12.87
CA GLN A 158 -1.90 1.23 14.29
C GLN A 158 -3.31 1.54 14.81
N ALA A 159 -4.00 2.54 14.24
CA ALA A 159 -5.37 2.87 14.59
C ALA A 159 -6.35 1.73 14.32
N VAL A 160 -6.11 0.94 13.28
CA VAL A 160 -6.91 -0.25 12.94
C VAL A 160 -6.43 -1.46 13.74
N GLN A 161 -5.11 -1.69 13.76
CA GLN A 161 -4.49 -2.86 14.40
C GLN A 161 -4.90 -3.04 15.85
N ARG A 162 -5.01 -1.95 16.61
CA ARG A 162 -5.37 -1.99 18.05
C ARG A 162 -6.71 -2.65 18.35
N TYR A 163 -7.61 -2.74 17.38
CA TYR A 163 -8.93 -3.35 17.51
C TYR A 163 -8.97 -4.81 17.02
N LEU A 164 -7.87 -5.32 16.50
CA LEU A 164 -7.76 -6.68 16.01
C LEU A 164 -6.90 -7.51 16.98
N SER A 165 -7.44 -8.65 17.41
CA SER A 165 -6.71 -9.57 18.29
C SER A 165 -5.63 -10.30 17.49
N GLU A 166 -4.36 -10.01 17.79
CA GLU A 166 -3.18 -10.68 17.22
C GLU A 166 -3.23 -10.85 15.67
N PRO A 167 -3.48 -9.77 14.92
CA PRO A 167 -3.52 -9.89 13.47
C PRO A 167 -2.14 -10.25 12.95
N ASN A 168 -2.08 -11.20 12.00
CA ASN A 168 -0.84 -11.57 11.32
C ASN A 168 -0.44 -10.54 10.26
N ALA A 169 -0.46 -9.26 10.62
CA ALA A 169 -0.05 -8.12 9.81
C ALA A 169 0.90 -7.21 10.58
N TRP A 170 1.97 -6.79 9.95
CA TRP A 170 2.97 -5.90 10.53
C TRP A 170 3.36 -4.83 9.53
N HIS A 171 3.13 -3.58 9.92
CA HIS A 171 3.62 -2.42 9.18
C HIS A 171 4.99 -2.05 9.74
N LEU A 172 5.99 -2.07 8.88
CA LEU A 172 7.35 -1.66 9.20
C LEU A 172 7.59 -0.28 8.60
N PRO A 173 7.88 0.76 9.41
CA PRO A 173 8.06 2.12 8.90
C PRO A 173 9.44 2.30 8.24
N PHE A 174 9.81 1.40 7.33
CA PHE A 174 11.09 1.38 6.63
C PHE A 174 10.91 1.61 5.12
N PRO A 175 11.86 2.26 4.44
CA PRO A 175 11.90 2.23 2.99
C PRO A 175 12.25 0.81 2.50
N PHE A 176 11.81 0.46 1.31
CA PHE A 176 12.05 -0.87 0.73
C PHE A 176 13.56 -1.17 0.58
N GLU A 177 14.36 -0.14 0.36
CA GLU A 177 15.82 -0.22 0.20
C GLU A 177 16.57 -0.65 1.47
N ASP A 178 15.90 -0.58 2.63
CA ASP A 178 16.47 -1.04 3.91
C ASP A 178 16.30 -2.56 4.11
N LEU A 179 15.58 -3.25 3.21
CA LEU A 179 15.44 -4.70 3.28
C LEU A 179 16.75 -5.38 2.82
N PRO A 180 17.18 -6.46 3.48
CA PRO A 180 18.32 -7.23 3.01
C PRO A 180 18.09 -7.81 1.61
N PRO A 181 19.12 -7.95 0.79
CA PRO A 181 19.02 -8.66 -0.48
C PRO A 181 18.77 -10.17 -0.26
N ASN A 182 18.24 -10.85 -1.27
CA ASN A 182 18.04 -12.31 -1.30
C ASN A 182 17.23 -12.84 -0.11
N LEU A 183 16.16 -12.16 0.28
CA LEU A 183 15.28 -12.60 1.36
C LEU A 183 14.61 -13.94 1.05
N GLU A 184 14.21 -14.17 -0.21
CA GLU A 184 13.62 -15.42 -0.72
C GLU A 184 12.61 -16.08 0.22
N GLY A 185 11.80 -15.26 0.90
CA GLY A 185 10.93 -15.70 1.97
C GLY A 185 9.44 -15.44 1.78
N PHE A 186 9.05 -14.74 0.71
CA PHE A 186 7.65 -14.38 0.46
C PHE A 186 7.07 -15.17 -0.71
N ASP A 187 5.85 -15.68 -0.53
CA ASP A 187 5.11 -16.39 -1.57
C ASP A 187 4.53 -15.41 -2.60
N THR A 188 4.17 -14.21 -2.14
CA THR A 188 3.67 -13.12 -2.99
C THR A 188 4.28 -11.80 -2.55
N VAL A 189 4.68 -10.98 -3.52
CA VAL A 189 5.15 -9.61 -3.29
C VAL A 189 4.25 -8.64 -4.06
N PHE A 190 3.70 -7.66 -3.35
CA PHE A 190 2.95 -6.56 -3.95
C PHE A 190 3.83 -5.31 -4.04
N SER A 191 3.69 -4.58 -5.14
CA SER A 191 4.26 -3.25 -5.33
C SER A 191 3.24 -2.42 -6.13
N MET A 192 2.33 -1.75 -5.43
CA MET A 192 1.23 -1.02 -6.03
C MET A 192 1.33 0.49 -5.80
N GLY A 193 1.52 1.25 -6.88
CA GLY A 193 1.67 2.71 -6.82
C GLY A 193 3.08 3.17 -6.39
N VAL A 194 4.11 2.36 -6.61
CA VAL A 194 5.49 2.61 -6.18
C VAL A 194 6.47 2.71 -7.33
N PHE A 195 6.29 1.89 -8.35
CA PHE A 195 7.28 1.64 -9.40
C PHE A 195 7.73 2.92 -10.13
N TYR A 196 6.80 3.77 -10.53
CA TYR A 196 7.08 5.04 -11.21
C TYR A 196 7.84 6.08 -10.35
N HIS A 197 7.91 5.86 -9.04
CA HIS A 197 8.73 6.67 -8.14
C HIS A 197 10.19 6.19 -8.04
N ARG A 198 10.54 5.10 -8.70
CA ARG A 198 11.88 4.50 -8.66
C ARG A 198 12.75 5.06 -9.78
N ARG A 199 13.97 5.47 -9.45
CA ARG A 199 14.92 5.99 -10.45
C ARG A 199 15.47 4.89 -11.35
N SER A 200 15.62 3.68 -10.83
CA SER A 200 16.09 2.50 -11.55
C SER A 200 15.00 1.43 -11.59
N PRO A 201 14.20 1.36 -12.67
CA PRO A 201 13.10 0.40 -12.76
C PRO A 201 13.58 -1.06 -12.73
N ILE A 202 14.66 -1.38 -13.45
CA ILE A 202 15.15 -2.76 -13.54
C ILE A 202 15.72 -3.24 -12.20
N GLU A 203 16.47 -2.40 -11.50
CA GLU A 203 16.97 -2.74 -10.15
C GLU A 203 15.83 -2.95 -9.17
N HIS A 204 14.76 -2.15 -9.25
CA HIS A 204 13.59 -2.35 -8.41
C HIS A 204 12.91 -3.68 -8.70
N LEU A 205 12.72 -4.06 -9.97
CA LEU A 205 12.18 -5.36 -10.34
C LEU A 205 13.02 -6.52 -9.84
N LEU A 206 14.36 -6.42 -9.94
CA LEU A 206 15.28 -7.43 -9.41
C LEU A 206 15.17 -7.53 -7.89
N ALA A 207 15.13 -6.41 -7.17
CA ALA A 207 14.98 -6.40 -5.72
C ALA A 207 13.62 -6.99 -5.26
N LEU A 208 12.52 -6.73 -5.98
CA LEU A 208 11.23 -7.38 -5.71
C LEU A 208 11.32 -8.90 -5.93
N LYS A 209 12.02 -9.33 -6.99
CA LYS A 209 12.24 -10.74 -7.29
C LYS A 209 13.05 -11.44 -6.20
N ASP A 210 14.07 -10.76 -5.64
CA ASP A 210 14.92 -11.29 -4.57
C ASP A 210 14.15 -11.53 -3.26
N CYS A 211 13.03 -10.85 -3.05
CA CYS A 211 12.15 -11.12 -1.92
C CYS A 211 11.33 -12.40 -2.08
N LEU A 212 11.06 -12.85 -3.31
CA LEU A 212 10.19 -13.97 -3.61
C LEU A 212 10.88 -15.33 -3.43
N VAL A 213 10.15 -16.30 -2.93
CA VAL A 213 10.53 -17.72 -3.03
C VAL A 213 10.55 -18.15 -4.50
N LYS A 214 11.21 -19.27 -4.81
CA LYS A 214 11.14 -19.86 -6.17
C LYS A 214 9.69 -20.20 -6.53
N GLY A 215 9.24 -19.73 -7.69
CA GLY A 215 7.85 -19.87 -8.14
C GLY A 215 6.86 -18.93 -7.44
N GLY A 216 7.35 -18.01 -6.61
CA GLY A 216 6.54 -16.96 -5.98
C GLY A 216 6.01 -15.94 -6.99
N GLU A 217 5.02 -15.18 -6.60
CA GLU A 217 4.23 -14.31 -7.48
C GLU A 217 4.45 -12.83 -7.16
N LEU A 218 4.71 -12.03 -8.20
CA LEU A 218 4.74 -10.56 -8.14
C LEU A 218 3.39 -10.01 -8.60
N VAL A 219 2.85 -9.06 -7.83
CA VAL A 219 1.71 -8.21 -8.22
C VAL A 219 2.21 -6.78 -8.31
N LEU A 220 2.37 -6.29 -9.54
CA LEU A 220 2.89 -4.94 -9.81
C LEU A 220 1.78 -4.06 -10.38
N GLU A 221 1.48 -2.94 -9.72
CA GLU A 221 0.61 -1.92 -10.29
C GLU A 221 1.39 -0.61 -10.44
N THR A 222 1.29 -0.01 -11.63
CA THR A 222 2.02 1.23 -11.94
C THR A 222 1.28 2.10 -12.95
N LEU A 223 1.70 3.35 -13.02
CA LEU A 223 1.32 4.25 -14.11
C LEU A 223 1.89 3.74 -15.44
N VAL A 224 1.08 3.80 -16.49
CA VAL A 224 1.44 3.40 -17.84
C VAL A 224 0.92 4.41 -18.86
N ILE A 225 1.40 4.32 -20.10
CA ILE A 225 0.88 5.04 -21.26
C ILE A 225 0.43 4.06 -22.34
N GLU A 226 -0.39 4.52 -23.26
CA GLU A 226 -0.63 3.80 -24.52
C GLU A 226 0.66 3.74 -25.33
N GLY A 227 0.86 2.65 -26.05
CA GLY A 227 2.01 2.52 -26.92
C GLY A 227 2.50 1.09 -27.15
N ASP A 228 3.53 0.98 -27.97
CA ASP A 228 4.21 -0.28 -28.26
C ASP A 228 5.37 -0.58 -27.28
N GLN A 229 6.10 -1.64 -27.53
CA GLN A 229 7.18 -2.13 -26.69
C GLN A 229 8.38 -1.16 -26.55
N GLN A 230 8.48 -0.13 -27.38
CA GLN A 230 9.58 0.82 -27.37
C GLN A 230 9.18 2.15 -26.68
N GLN A 231 7.91 2.31 -26.30
CA GLN A 231 7.43 3.58 -25.77
C GLN A 231 7.53 3.66 -24.25
N VAL A 232 8.22 4.71 -23.82
CA VAL A 232 8.33 5.12 -22.42
C VAL A 232 8.29 6.64 -22.39
N LEU A 233 7.35 7.20 -21.63
CA LEU A 233 7.28 8.63 -21.35
C LEU A 233 8.18 8.94 -20.15
N VAL A 234 9.08 9.90 -20.31
CA VAL A 234 9.89 10.47 -19.23
C VAL A 234 9.43 11.93 -19.07
N PRO A 235 8.71 12.27 -17.99
CA PRO A 235 8.32 13.65 -17.72
C PRO A 235 9.55 14.55 -17.54
N GLU A 236 9.51 15.75 -18.10
CA GLU A 236 10.62 16.71 -17.98
C GLU A 236 10.79 17.20 -16.54
N ASP A 237 9.70 17.49 -15.82
CA ASP A 237 9.69 17.96 -14.43
C ASP A 237 8.64 17.18 -13.61
N ARG A 238 7.35 17.35 -13.93
CA ARG A 238 6.22 16.82 -13.17
C ARG A 238 5.30 15.98 -14.05
N TYR A 239 4.59 15.08 -13.38
CA TYR A 239 3.46 14.36 -13.95
C TYR A 239 2.30 14.41 -12.97
N ALA A 240 1.17 14.97 -13.37
CA ALA A 240 0.02 15.21 -12.49
C ALA A 240 0.46 15.84 -11.14
N GLN A 241 1.24 16.90 -11.22
CA GLN A 241 1.91 17.64 -10.14
C GLN A 241 2.91 16.86 -9.29
N MET A 242 3.08 15.56 -9.49
CA MET A 242 4.08 14.76 -8.80
C MET A 242 5.49 15.01 -9.36
N ARG A 243 6.43 15.36 -8.48
CA ARG A 243 7.84 15.66 -8.84
C ARG A 243 8.72 14.42 -8.97
N ASN A 244 8.24 13.29 -8.50
CA ASN A 244 9.02 12.07 -8.38
C ASN A 244 8.47 10.93 -9.26
N VAL A 245 7.88 11.28 -10.39
CA VAL A 245 7.55 10.32 -11.46
C VAL A 245 8.68 10.34 -12.47
N TRP A 246 9.40 9.25 -12.58
CA TRP A 246 10.62 9.17 -13.39
C TRP A 246 10.37 8.61 -14.78
N PHE A 247 9.37 7.76 -14.93
CA PHE A 247 9.03 7.12 -16.19
C PHE A 247 7.61 6.55 -16.14
N LEU A 248 6.98 6.48 -17.31
CA LEU A 248 5.72 5.79 -17.54
C LEU A 248 5.89 4.88 -18.77
N PRO A 249 6.06 3.56 -18.62
CA PRO A 249 6.19 2.65 -19.73
C PRO A 249 4.82 2.38 -20.36
N SER A 250 4.80 1.97 -21.61
CA SER A 250 3.64 1.26 -22.16
C SER A 250 3.52 -0.13 -21.51
N VAL A 251 2.33 -0.74 -21.57
CA VAL A 251 2.15 -2.10 -21.05
C VAL A 251 3.10 -3.10 -21.74
N PRO A 252 3.27 -3.11 -23.07
CA PRO A 252 4.25 -4.02 -23.72
C PRO A 252 5.70 -3.76 -23.29
N ALA A 253 6.10 -2.49 -23.04
CA ALA A 253 7.43 -2.17 -22.54
C ALA A 253 7.62 -2.70 -21.10
N LEU A 254 6.62 -2.52 -20.22
CA LEU A 254 6.66 -3.02 -18.84
C LEU A 254 6.75 -4.55 -18.80
N GLU A 255 5.99 -5.26 -19.61
CA GLU A 255 6.08 -6.72 -19.73
C GLU A 255 7.45 -7.17 -20.22
N LEU A 256 8.05 -6.45 -21.19
CA LEU A 256 9.42 -6.73 -21.62
C LEU A 256 10.42 -6.56 -20.48
N TRP A 257 10.32 -5.49 -19.68
CA TRP A 257 11.21 -5.25 -18.55
C TRP A 257 11.11 -6.37 -17.51
N LEU A 258 9.92 -6.84 -17.21
CA LEU A 258 9.70 -7.96 -16.29
C LEU A 258 10.34 -9.25 -16.82
N ARG A 259 10.14 -9.59 -18.12
CA ARG A 259 10.78 -10.76 -18.72
C ARG A 259 12.31 -10.64 -18.71
N ARG A 260 12.86 -9.45 -18.97
CA ARG A 260 14.31 -9.21 -18.91
C ARG A 260 14.87 -9.25 -17.49
N ALA A 261 14.07 -8.89 -16.48
CA ALA A 261 14.42 -9.09 -15.07
C ALA A 261 14.30 -10.58 -14.65
N GLY A 262 13.89 -11.46 -15.58
CA GLY A 262 13.82 -12.89 -15.37
C GLY A 262 12.53 -13.37 -14.69
N PHE A 263 11.45 -12.61 -14.79
CA PHE A 263 10.11 -13.10 -14.45
C PHE A 263 9.53 -13.91 -15.61
N THR A 264 8.72 -14.89 -15.26
CA THR A 264 7.96 -15.76 -16.17
C THR A 264 6.46 -15.51 -15.98
N ASP A 265 5.62 -16.10 -16.84
CA ASP A 265 4.15 -15.99 -16.79
C ASP A 265 3.65 -14.54 -16.65
N VAL A 266 4.36 -13.59 -17.26
CA VAL A 266 4.07 -12.16 -17.21
C VAL A 266 2.75 -11.88 -17.90
N LYS A 267 1.75 -11.39 -17.17
CA LYS A 267 0.40 -11.13 -17.66
C LYS A 267 -0.13 -9.80 -17.15
N CYS A 268 -0.54 -8.93 -18.06
CA CYS A 268 -1.36 -7.77 -17.71
C CYS A 268 -2.80 -8.25 -17.44
N VAL A 269 -3.31 -7.99 -16.24
CA VAL A 269 -4.63 -8.45 -15.80
C VAL A 269 -5.66 -7.33 -15.73
N ASP A 270 -5.21 -6.07 -15.65
CA ASP A 270 -6.07 -4.89 -15.70
C ASP A 270 -5.32 -3.70 -16.32
N VAL A 271 -6.05 -2.89 -17.07
CA VAL A 271 -5.63 -1.55 -17.50
C VAL A 271 -6.81 -0.61 -17.30
N SER A 272 -6.62 0.44 -16.52
CA SER A 272 -7.70 1.39 -16.19
C SER A 272 -7.19 2.82 -16.14
N THR A 273 -8.00 3.76 -16.66
CA THR A 273 -7.79 5.19 -16.46
C THR A 273 -8.29 5.58 -15.08
N THR A 274 -7.49 6.33 -14.34
CA THR A 274 -7.91 6.87 -13.03
C THR A 274 -8.96 7.94 -13.25
N THR A 275 -10.13 7.80 -12.62
CA THR A 275 -11.22 8.77 -12.72
C THR A 275 -11.29 9.65 -11.47
N VAL A 276 -11.99 10.78 -11.59
CA VAL A 276 -12.22 11.70 -10.45
C VAL A 276 -13.13 11.11 -9.38
N GLU A 277 -13.87 10.04 -9.69
CA GLU A 277 -14.65 9.28 -8.72
C GLU A 277 -13.77 8.28 -7.96
N GLU A 278 -12.70 7.78 -8.57
CA GLU A 278 -11.76 6.86 -7.92
C GLU A 278 -10.74 7.60 -7.05
N GLN A 279 -10.27 8.78 -7.50
CA GLN A 279 -9.35 9.63 -6.73
C GLN A 279 -9.94 11.03 -6.59
N ARG A 280 -10.36 11.39 -5.38
CA ARG A 280 -11.13 12.61 -5.12
C ARG A 280 -10.77 13.29 -3.81
N GLY A 281 -11.05 14.58 -3.72
CA GLY A 281 -11.08 15.32 -2.45
C GLY A 281 -12.26 14.86 -1.60
N THR A 282 -12.03 14.70 -0.29
CA THR A 282 -13.04 14.34 0.71
C THR A 282 -12.80 15.12 2.00
N GLU A 283 -13.69 15.03 2.98
CA GLU A 283 -13.44 15.64 4.29
C GLU A 283 -12.22 15.04 5.02
N TRP A 284 -11.85 13.80 4.68
CA TRP A 284 -10.71 13.07 5.23
C TRP A 284 -9.40 13.33 4.46
N MET A 285 -9.51 13.95 3.27
CA MET A 285 -8.38 14.33 2.41
C MET A 285 -8.58 15.77 1.94
N LYS A 286 -8.01 16.73 2.68
CA LYS A 286 -8.21 18.18 2.50
C LYS A 286 -7.24 18.83 1.51
N TYR A 287 -6.36 18.05 0.89
CA TYR A 287 -5.40 18.55 -0.10
C TYR A 287 -5.91 18.32 -1.51
N GLN A 288 -5.13 18.77 -2.49
CA GLN A 288 -5.40 18.55 -3.90
C GLN A 288 -5.53 17.07 -4.24
N SER A 289 -6.41 16.76 -5.18
CA SER A 289 -6.67 15.42 -5.68
C SER A 289 -6.72 15.43 -7.21
N LEU A 290 -7.13 14.34 -7.87
CA LEU A 290 -7.01 14.17 -9.31
C LEU A 290 -7.60 15.32 -10.12
N SER A 291 -8.77 15.83 -9.75
CA SER A 291 -9.43 16.95 -10.44
C SER A 291 -8.55 18.21 -10.52
N ASP A 292 -7.65 18.41 -9.55
CA ASP A 292 -6.72 19.54 -9.53
C ASP A 292 -5.46 19.29 -10.39
N PHE A 293 -5.29 18.06 -10.87
CA PHE A 293 -4.11 17.63 -11.63
C PHE A 293 -4.40 17.42 -13.11
N LEU A 294 -5.67 17.41 -13.50
CA LEU A 294 -6.11 17.32 -14.89
C LEU A 294 -6.26 18.71 -15.51
N ASP A 295 -6.05 18.78 -16.83
CA ASP A 295 -6.35 19.98 -17.59
C ASP A 295 -7.87 20.27 -17.50
N PRO A 296 -8.27 21.48 -17.06
CA PRO A 296 -9.68 21.80 -16.86
C PRO A 296 -10.51 21.84 -18.17
N GLU A 297 -9.86 21.98 -19.33
CA GLU A 297 -10.51 21.98 -20.64
C GLU A 297 -10.47 20.60 -21.33
N ASP A 298 -9.52 19.72 -20.91
CA ASP A 298 -9.32 18.41 -21.51
C ASP A 298 -8.85 17.38 -20.46
N HIS A 299 -9.80 16.74 -19.80
CA HIS A 299 -9.51 15.73 -18.76
C HIS A 299 -8.77 14.49 -19.29
N SER A 300 -8.53 14.35 -20.59
CA SER A 300 -7.64 13.32 -21.13
C SER A 300 -6.15 13.66 -20.93
N LYS A 301 -5.85 14.84 -20.37
CA LYS A 301 -4.50 15.34 -20.11
C LYS A 301 -4.33 15.78 -18.66
N THR A 302 -3.09 15.79 -18.22
CA THR A 302 -2.69 16.46 -16.99
C THR A 302 -2.50 17.96 -17.27
N ILE A 303 -2.41 18.76 -16.20
CA ILE A 303 -2.14 20.22 -16.33
C ILE A 303 -0.78 20.51 -17.01
N GLU A 304 0.13 19.54 -17.06
CA GLU A 304 1.39 19.64 -17.80
C GLU A 304 1.23 19.28 -19.29
N GLY A 305 0.01 18.95 -19.75
CA GLY A 305 -0.29 18.57 -21.14
C GLY A 305 0.09 17.11 -21.48
N LEU A 306 0.45 16.30 -20.49
CA LEU A 306 0.75 14.87 -20.65
C LEU A 306 -0.52 14.03 -20.58
N PRO A 307 -0.53 12.77 -21.09
CA PRO A 307 -1.70 11.90 -20.97
C PRO A 307 -2.19 11.75 -19.52
N ALA A 308 -3.50 11.74 -19.32
CA ALA A 308 -4.11 11.52 -17.99
C ALA A 308 -3.68 10.19 -17.37
N PRO A 309 -3.68 10.05 -16.02
CA PRO A 309 -3.18 8.87 -15.35
C PRO A 309 -3.93 7.59 -15.73
N MET A 310 -3.23 6.71 -16.42
CA MET A 310 -3.64 5.33 -16.72
C MET A 310 -2.75 4.37 -15.93
N ARG A 311 -3.32 3.27 -15.46
CA ARG A 311 -2.64 2.29 -14.61
C ARG A 311 -2.80 0.90 -15.17
N ALA A 312 -1.77 0.07 -15.01
CA ALA A 312 -1.83 -1.34 -15.33
C ALA A 312 -1.48 -2.19 -14.12
N VAL A 313 -2.10 -3.33 -14.01
CA VAL A 313 -1.78 -4.38 -13.05
C VAL A 313 -1.15 -5.56 -13.79
N ILE A 314 0.05 -5.91 -13.41
CA ILE A 314 0.78 -7.07 -13.95
C ILE A 314 0.93 -8.12 -12.85
N VAL A 315 0.65 -9.36 -13.19
CA VAL A 315 0.99 -10.54 -12.37
C VAL A 315 2.09 -11.30 -13.08
N ALA A 316 3.13 -11.73 -12.35
CA ALA A 316 4.27 -12.44 -12.92
C ALA A 316 4.87 -13.41 -11.89
N ARG A 317 5.66 -14.41 -12.32
CA ARG A 317 6.29 -15.41 -11.45
C ARG A 317 7.83 -15.34 -11.48
N LYS A 318 8.42 -15.59 -10.28
CA LYS A 318 9.89 -15.78 -10.15
C LYS A 318 10.33 -17.12 -10.72
#